data_7b17887f89b77c523074f1e8aa688107
#
_entry.id   7b17887f89b77c523074f1e8aa688107
#
_cell.length_a   1.000
_cell.length_b   1.000
_cell.length_c   1.000
_cell.angle_alpha   90.00
_cell.angle_beta   90.00
_cell.angle_gamma   90.00
#
_symmetry.space_group_name_H-M   'P 1'
#
loop_
_entity.id
_entity.type
_entity.pdbx_description
1 polymer ?
#
loop_
_entity_poly.entity_id
_entity_poly.type
_entity_poly.pdbx_seq_one_letter_code
_entity_poly.pdbx_strand_id
1 'polypeptide(L)'
;MTVHWPLVDPLVKDLNQDSRYYLFHFAEQLCGDMVVYDEPGQNPIRDLIPATSDYPLLLEIILANSAFHVFNISREPMELSTYQDDRKPCLVAYYRAVSRFGGPLKSSYRDALIAKQHALSLLAQSVASVNESNIDLILVVILLFINYDLIESGKDKWKVHMEGARKLINMLGTPSFQQNPTSQLRKCLLSDFLV
;
A
#
# COMPACT_ATOMS: atom_id res chain seq x y z
N MET A 1 -25.48 8.09 33.44
CA MET A 1 -24.44 7.26 32.84
C MET A 1 -24.46 7.51 31.33
N THR A 2 -23.56 8.34 30.82
CA THR A 2 -23.38 8.56 29.38
C THR A 2 -22.53 7.41 28.85
N VAL A 3 -23.17 6.50 28.12
CA VAL A 3 -22.45 5.44 27.42
C VAL A 3 -21.71 6.11 26.24
N HIS A 4 -20.41 6.34 26.38
CA HIS A 4 -19.55 6.72 25.27
C HIS A 4 -19.36 5.48 24.39
N TRP A 5 -20.10 5.39 23.31
CA TRP A 5 -19.80 4.46 22.22
C TRP A 5 -18.56 5.02 21.50
N PRO A 6 -17.43 4.32 21.47
CA PRO A 6 -16.33 4.74 20.62
C PRO A 6 -16.83 4.67 19.16
N LEU A 7 -16.83 5.81 18.49
CA LEU A 7 -17.02 5.88 17.04
C LEU A 7 -15.82 5.16 16.40
N VAL A 8 -16.01 3.90 16.06
CA VAL A 8 -15.03 3.14 15.29
C VAL A 8 -15.45 3.26 13.84
N ASP A 9 -14.52 3.73 12.98
CA ASP A 9 -14.73 3.77 11.54
C ASP A 9 -15.08 2.35 11.05
N PRO A 10 -16.20 2.17 10.31
CA PRO A 10 -16.60 0.88 9.76
C PRO A 10 -15.49 0.17 8.97
N LEU A 11 -14.64 0.95 8.29
CA LEU A 11 -13.51 0.44 7.51
C LEU A 11 -12.51 -0.36 8.36
N VAL A 12 -12.31 0.04 9.60
CA VAL A 12 -11.28 -0.54 10.47
C VAL A 12 -11.84 -1.36 11.63
N LYS A 13 -13.16 -1.49 11.75
CA LYS A 13 -13.82 -2.14 12.89
C LYS A 13 -13.34 -3.57 13.13
N ASP A 14 -13.13 -4.33 12.04
CA ASP A 14 -12.77 -5.75 12.07
C ASP A 14 -11.25 -5.98 12.05
N LEU A 15 -10.47 -4.91 11.92
CA LEU A 15 -9.02 -4.99 11.94
C LEU A 15 -8.49 -5.01 13.39
N ASN A 16 -7.42 -5.78 13.62
CA ASN A 16 -6.67 -5.71 14.87
C ASN A 16 -5.91 -4.38 14.98
N GLN A 17 -5.33 -4.11 16.14
CA GLN A 17 -4.65 -2.85 16.43
C GLN A 17 -3.47 -2.60 15.49
N ASP A 18 -2.67 -3.61 15.20
CA ASP A 18 -1.48 -3.49 14.35
C ASP A 18 -1.88 -3.23 12.89
N SER A 19 -2.89 -3.93 12.37
CA SER A 19 -3.43 -3.70 11.03
C SER A 19 -4.02 -2.30 10.87
N ARG A 20 -4.74 -1.78 11.88
CA ARG A 20 -5.23 -0.39 11.88
C ARG A 20 -4.09 0.60 11.81
N TYR A 21 -3.04 0.36 12.59
CA TYR A 21 -1.85 1.20 12.59
C TYR A 21 -1.17 1.21 11.22
N TYR A 22 -0.96 0.04 10.61
CA TYR A 22 -0.34 -0.06 9.29
C TYR A 22 -1.21 0.57 8.19
N LEU A 23 -2.52 0.40 8.22
CA LEU A 23 -3.42 1.04 7.26
C LEU A 23 -3.40 2.57 7.38
N PHE A 24 -3.40 3.08 8.61
CA PHE A 24 -3.24 4.51 8.89
C PHE A 24 -1.88 5.03 8.39
N HIS A 25 -0.81 4.28 8.67
CA HIS A 25 0.53 4.62 8.20
C HIS A 25 0.62 4.69 6.67
N PHE A 26 -0.04 3.76 5.97
CA PHE A 26 -0.14 3.81 4.50
C PHE A 26 -0.80 5.09 4.04
N ALA A 27 -1.95 5.42 4.61
CA ALA A 27 -2.72 6.60 4.24
C ALA A 27 -1.94 7.90 4.45
N GLU A 28 -1.23 8.03 5.57
CA GLU A 28 -0.56 9.27 5.95
C GLU A 28 0.84 9.44 5.31
N GLN A 29 1.52 8.34 5.03
CA GLN A 29 2.92 8.38 4.61
C GLN A 29 3.14 7.83 3.20
N LEU A 30 2.75 6.57 2.93
CA LEU A 30 3.11 5.91 1.70
C LEU A 30 2.32 6.38 0.48
N CYS A 31 1.03 6.73 0.66
CA CYS A 31 0.22 7.22 -0.46
C CYS A 31 0.79 8.48 -1.12
N GLY A 32 1.37 9.38 -0.33
CA GLY A 32 1.96 10.61 -0.84
C GLY A 32 3.23 10.37 -1.66
N ASP A 33 4.00 9.33 -1.30
CA ASP A 33 5.25 9.00 -1.99
C ASP A 33 5.03 8.26 -3.32
N MET A 34 3.80 7.76 -3.55
CA MET A 34 3.44 6.98 -4.74
C MET A 34 2.87 7.81 -5.88
N VAL A 35 2.67 9.11 -5.71
CA VAL A 35 2.09 10.00 -6.71
C VAL A 35 2.83 11.33 -6.77
N VAL A 36 2.79 11.98 -7.93
CA VAL A 36 3.43 13.29 -8.11
C VAL A 36 2.70 14.40 -7.33
N TYR A 37 1.38 14.27 -7.20
CA TYR A 37 0.53 15.23 -6.49
C TYR A 37 -0.38 14.49 -5.51
N ASP A 38 -0.18 14.73 -4.21
CA ASP A 38 -1.02 14.17 -3.14
C ASP A 38 -1.98 15.22 -2.59
N GLU A 39 -2.99 15.58 -3.39
CA GLU A 39 -4.07 16.48 -2.97
C GLU A 39 -5.38 15.69 -2.79
N PRO A 40 -6.31 16.17 -1.96
CA PRO A 40 -7.61 15.53 -1.76
C PRO A 40 -8.35 15.28 -3.08
N GLY A 41 -8.72 14.03 -3.34
CA GLY A 41 -9.40 13.60 -4.58
C GLY A 41 -8.51 13.56 -5.83
N GLN A 42 -7.20 13.72 -5.70
CA GLN A 42 -6.24 13.62 -6.82
C GLN A 42 -5.27 12.45 -6.67
N ASN A 43 -5.27 11.78 -5.52
CA ASN A 43 -4.45 10.59 -5.29
C ASN A 43 -5.29 9.31 -5.45
N PRO A 44 -5.26 8.66 -6.63
CA PRO A 44 -6.07 7.47 -6.87
C PRO A 44 -5.67 6.27 -6.01
N ILE A 45 -4.44 6.23 -5.48
CA ILE A 45 -3.98 5.17 -4.56
C ILE A 45 -4.63 5.36 -3.18
N ARG A 46 -4.73 6.59 -2.70
CA ARG A 46 -5.42 6.94 -1.46
C ARG A 46 -6.93 6.64 -1.56
N ASP A 47 -7.53 6.94 -2.70
CA ASP A 47 -8.95 6.74 -2.96
C ASP A 47 -9.35 5.24 -2.99
N LEU A 48 -8.36 4.34 -3.10
CA LEU A 48 -8.58 2.89 -3.03
C LEU A 48 -8.62 2.34 -1.58
N ILE A 49 -8.21 3.11 -0.57
CA ILE A 49 -8.19 2.63 0.82
C ILE A 49 -9.56 2.10 1.28
N PRO A 50 -10.70 2.75 0.98
CA PRO A 50 -12.01 2.20 1.33
C PRO A 50 -12.30 0.81 0.73
N ALA A 51 -11.73 0.51 -0.44
CA ALA A 51 -11.91 -0.79 -1.09
C ALA A 51 -11.22 -1.95 -0.36
N THR A 52 -10.34 -1.66 0.61
CA THR A 52 -9.69 -2.71 1.41
C THR A 52 -10.66 -3.57 2.22
N SER A 53 -11.87 -3.07 2.52
CA SER A 53 -12.93 -3.84 3.17
C SER A 53 -13.44 -4.99 2.29
N ASP A 54 -13.49 -4.79 0.98
CA ASP A 54 -14.06 -5.72 0.02
C ASP A 54 -12.99 -6.57 -0.69
N TYR A 55 -11.74 -6.10 -0.69
CA TYR A 55 -10.63 -6.72 -1.39
C TYR A 55 -9.48 -7.09 -0.43
N PRO A 56 -9.51 -8.28 0.19
CA PRO A 56 -8.46 -8.74 1.11
C PRO A 56 -7.05 -8.70 0.51
N LEU A 57 -6.92 -8.96 -0.79
CA LEU A 57 -5.65 -8.87 -1.50
C LEU A 57 -5.04 -7.45 -1.42
N LEU A 58 -5.85 -6.41 -1.62
CA LEU A 58 -5.42 -5.04 -1.50
C LEU A 58 -5.02 -4.69 -0.06
N LEU A 59 -5.82 -5.14 0.91
CA LEU A 59 -5.50 -4.94 2.32
C LEU A 59 -4.15 -5.55 2.67
N GLU A 60 -3.93 -6.81 2.36
CA GLU A 60 -2.70 -7.53 2.74
C GLU A 60 -1.43 -6.91 2.13
N ILE A 61 -1.47 -6.48 0.87
CA ILE A 61 -0.30 -5.84 0.27
C ILE A 61 -0.04 -4.43 0.84
N ILE A 62 -1.08 -3.69 1.19
CA ILE A 62 -0.97 -2.41 1.90
C ILE A 62 -0.33 -2.62 3.28
N LEU A 63 -0.81 -3.61 4.05
CA LEU A 63 -0.24 -3.94 5.35
C LEU A 63 1.22 -4.36 5.24
N ALA A 64 1.57 -5.15 4.22
CA ALA A 64 2.95 -5.58 3.97
C ALA A 64 3.89 -4.38 3.73
N ASN A 65 3.51 -3.47 2.82
CA ASN A 65 4.28 -2.26 2.52
C ASN A 65 4.48 -1.39 3.75
N SER A 66 3.38 -1.14 4.47
CA SER A 66 3.41 -0.30 5.68
C SER A 66 4.25 -0.89 6.79
N ALA A 67 4.07 -2.18 7.08
CA ALA A 67 4.81 -2.85 8.13
C ALA A 67 6.32 -2.88 7.81
N PHE A 68 6.68 -3.09 6.55
CA PHE A 68 8.07 -3.09 6.13
C PHE A 68 8.69 -1.69 6.17
N HIS A 69 7.94 -0.66 5.75
CA HIS A 69 8.38 0.72 5.84
C HIS A 69 8.60 1.16 7.30
N VAL A 70 7.66 0.82 8.20
CA VAL A 70 7.80 1.05 9.65
C VAL A 70 9.05 0.35 10.20
N PHE A 71 9.31 -0.90 9.78
CA PHE A 71 10.51 -1.62 10.18
C PHE A 71 11.80 -0.89 9.74
N ASN A 72 11.86 -0.43 8.50
CA ASN A 72 13.04 0.27 7.98
C ASN A 72 13.29 1.58 8.73
N ILE A 73 12.25 2.41 8.90
CA ILE A 73 12.38 3.67 9.66
C ILE A 73 12.84 3.41 11.11
N SER A 74 12.37 2.33 11.74
CA SER A 74 12.77 2.02 13.12
C SER A 74 14.23 1.62 13.27
N ARG A 75 14.88 1.20 12.19
CA ARG A 75 16.29 0.76 12.18
C ARG A 75 17.28 1.87 11.84
N GLU A 76 16.85 2.90 11.13
CA GLU A 76 17.75 3.99 10.78
C GLU A 76 18.16 4.78 12.03
N PRO A 77 19.46 4.88 12.33
CA PRO A 77 19.92 5.82 13.34
C PRO A 77 19.60 7.23 12.82
N MET A 78 18.67 7.90 13.49
CA MET A 78 18.29 9.25 13.10
C MET A 78 19.41 10.23 13.37
N GLU A 79 20.25 10.50 12.41
CA GLU A 79 21.05 11.72 12.35
C GLU A 79 20.11 12.87 11.98
N LEU A 80 19.66 13.58 13.00
CA LEU A 80 18.72 14.72 12.93
C LEU A 80 19.24 15.92 12.11
N SER A 81 20.44 15.85 11.53
CA SER A 81 21.17 17.03 11.04
C SER A 81 21.01 17.34 9.55
N THR A 82 20.38 16.47 8.72
CA THR A 82 20.52 16.62 7.27
C THR A 82 19.23 16.89 6.47
N TYR A 83 18.05 16.93 7.09
CA TYR A 83 16.82 17.15 6.33
C TYR A 83 15.97 18.31 6.88
N GLN A 84 15.90 19.39 6.11
CA GLN A 84 14.99 20.53 6.30
C GLN A 84 13.57 20.26 5.76
N ASP A 85 13.02 19.08 5.98
CA ASP A 85 11.62 18.83 5.66
C ASP A 85 10.77 19.02 6.93
N ASP A 86 9.94 20.05 6.93
CA ASP A 86 9.12 20.46 8.08
C ASP A 86 8.17 19.37 8.59
N ARG A 87 7.88 18.35 7.77
CA ARG A 87 7.03 17.20 8.14
C ARG A 87 7.77 16.11 8.92
N LYS A 88 9.08 15.97 8.74
CA LYS A 88 9.89 14.90 9.34
C LYS A 88 10.04 14.99 10.87
N PRO A 89 10.16 16.16 11.52
CA PRO A 89 10.24 16.23 12.98
C PRO A 89 9.00 15.65 13.69
N CYS A 90 7.81 15.87 13.15
CA CYS A 90 6.58 15.33 13.71
C CYS A 90 6.52 13.80 13.57
N LEU A 91 6.95 13.27 12.42
CA LEU A 91 7.02 11.84 12.16
C LEU A 91 7.99 11.16 13.13
N VAL A 92 9.17 11.72 13.31
CA VAL A 92 10.19 11.24 14.25
C VAL A 92 9.66 11.24 15.69
N ALA A 93 9.00 12.32 16.11
CA ALA A 93 8.40 12.40 17.44
C ALA A 93 7.29 11.36 17.62
N TYR A 94 6.47 11.15 16.60
CA TYR A 94 5.42 10.14 16.60
C TYR A 94 6.00 8.72 16.74
N TYR A 95 6.98 8.33 15.93
CA TYR A 95 7.61 7.01 16.02
C TYR A 95 8.35 6.79 17.34
N ARG A 96 9.00 7.82 17.88
CA ARG A 96 9.59 7.75 19.22
C ARG A 96 8.54 7.54 20.31
N ALA A 97 7.40 8.22 20.22
CA ALA A 97 6.31 8.04 21.16
C ALA A 97 5.74 6.61 21.08
N VAL A 98 5.45 6.13 19.88
CA VAL A 98 4.92 4.77 19.66
C VAL A 98 5.93 3.71 20.12
N SER A 99 7.22 3.86 19.85
CA SER A 99 8.25 2.91 20.28
C SER A 99 8.40 2.83 21.81
N ARG A 100 8.17 3.95 22.53
CA ARG A 100 8.19 3.98 24.00
C ARG A 100 7.06 3.18 24.62
N PHE A 101 5.91 3.10 23.95
CA PHE A 101 4.72 2.40 24.45
C PHE A 101 4.62 0.94 23.97
N GLY A 102 5.67 0.39 23.34
CA GLY A 102 5.69 -0.99 22.88
C GLY A 102 4.72 -1.31 21.76
N GLY A 103 4.41 -0.31 20.92
CA GLY A 103 3.51 -0.44 19.78
C GLY A 103 4.00 -1.43 18.71
N PRO A 104 3.34 -1.48 17.53
CA PRO A 104 3.52 -2.50 16.49
C PRO A 104 4.95 -2.62 15.94
N LEU A 105 5.84 -1.71 16.29
CA LEU A 105 7.22 -1.67 15.79
C LEU A 105 8.05 -2.92 16.09
N LYS A 106 7.76 -3.67 17.17
CA LYS A 106 8.54 -4.86 17.55
C LYS A 106 8.30 -6.06 16.63
N SER A 107 7.12 -6.16 16.06
CA SER A 107 6.70 -7.26 15.18
C SER A 107 6.70 -6.88 13.71
N SER A 108 6.93 -5.60 13.35
CA SER A 108 6.69 -5.04 12.03
C SER A 108 7.37 -5.81 10.88
N TYR A 109 8.59 -6.30 11.07
CA TYR A 109 9.25 -7.14 10.07
C TYR A 109 8.52 -8.47 9.83
N ARG A 110 8.14 -9.14 10.91
CA ARG A 110 7.40 -10.40 10.84
C ARG A 110 6.03 -10.19 10.23
N ASP A 111 5.34 -9.12 10.62
CA ASP A 111 4.02 -8.77 10.12
C ASP A 111 4.07 -8.48 8.61
N ALA A 112 5.11 -7.76 8.15
CA ALA A 112 5.36 -7.52 6.74
C ALA A 112 5.51 -8.81 5.93
N LEU A 113 6.28 -9.77 6.43
CA LEU A 113 6.50 -11.06 5.76
C LEU A 113 5.22 -11.89 5.70
N ILE A 114 4.44 -11.94 6.78
CA ILE A 114 3.17 -12.67 6.83
C ILE A 114 2.18 -12.06 5.85
N ALA A 115 1.98 -10.74 5.90
CA ALA A 115 1.08 -10.03 5.00
C ALA A 115 1.50 -10.17 3.53
N LYS A 116 2.82 -10.09 3.21
CA LYS A 116 3.34 -10.35 1.86
C LYS A 116 3.00 -11.75 1.38
N GLN A 117 3.18 -12.76 2.23
CA GLN A 117 2.89 -14.16 1.88
C GLN A 117 1.39 -14.35 1.59
N HIS A 118 0.52 -13.78 2.42
CA HIS A 118 -0.93 -13.82 2.20
C HIS A 118 -1.30 -13.11 0.89
N ALA A 119 -0.77 -11.91 0.67
CA ALA A 119 -1.01 -11.16 -0.55
C ALA A 119 -0.55 -11.93 -1.81
N LEU A 120 0.61 -12.59 -1.80
CA LEU A 120 1.07 -13.43 -2.91
C LEU A 120 0.12 -14.59 -3.19
N SER A 121 -0.39 -15.26 -2.16
CA SER A 121 -1.37 -16.34 -2.31
C SER A 121 -2.67 -15.84 -2.95
N LEU A 122 -3.18 -14.70 -2.48
CA LEU A 122 -4.40 -14.09 -3.01
C LEU A 122 -4.20 -13.55 -4.44
N LEU A 123 -3.01 -12.99 -4.74
CA LEU A 123 -2.68 -12.54 -6.09
C LEU A 123 -2.67 -13.70 -7.08
N ALA A 124 -2.07 -14.83 -6.72
CA ALA A 124 -2.05 -16.02 -7.57
C ALA A 124 -3.46 -16.51 -7.93
N GLN A 125 -4.39 -16.45 -6.97
CA GLN A 125 -5.80 -16.77 -7.19
C GLN A 125 -6.50 -15.74 -8.10
N SER A 126 -6.25 -14.44 -7.86
CA SER A 126 -6.90 -13.35 -8.58
C SER A 126 -6.45 -13.28 -10.05
N VAL A 127 -5.18 -13.55 -10.32
CA VAL A 127 -4.63 -13.58 -11.70
C VAL A 127 -5.28 -14.69 -12.55
N ALA A 128 -5.70 -15.80 -11.95
CA ALA A 128 -6.41 -16.85 -12.66
C ALA A 128 -7.81 -16.44 -13.15
N SER A 129 -8.40 -15.38 -12.58
CA SER A 129 -9.75 -14.88 -12.86
C SER A 129 -9.78 -13.40 -13.26
N VAL A 130 -8.74 -12.94 -13.97
CA VAL A 130 -8.65 -11.56 -14.44
C VAL A 130 -9.79 -11.24 -15.40
N ASN A 131 -10.46 -10.12 -15.18
CA ASN A 131 -11.51 -9.59 -16.03
C ASN A 131 -11.50 -8.06 -16.01
N GLU A 132 -12.36 -7.43 -16.79
CA GLU A 132 -12.43 -5.98 -16.93
C GLU A 132 -12.72 -5.24 -15.61
N SER A 133 -13.45 -5.86 -14.69
CA SER A 133 -13.83 -5.22 -13.43
C SER A 133 -12.73 -5.26 -12.36
N ASN A 134 -11.78 -6.18 -12.44
CA ASN A 134 -10.75 -6.36 -11.41
C ASN A 134 -9.31 -6.08 -11.89
N ILE A 135 -9.09 -5.88 -13.19
CA ILE A 135 -7.74 -5.73 -13.75
C ILE A 135 -7.01 -4.50 -13.20
N ASP A 136 -7.70 -3.37 -13.02
CA ASP A 136 -7.08 -2.16 -12.46
C ASP A 136 -6.63 -2.38 -11.02
N LEU A 137 -7.44 -3.07 -10.22
CA LEU A 137 -7.08 -3.43 -8.85
C LEU A 137 -5.86 -4.36 -8.81
N ILE A 138 -5.82 -5.36 -9.70
CA ILE A 138 -4.68 -6.27 -9.78
C ILE A 138 -3.41 -5.53 -10.21
N LEU A 139 -3.50 -4.57 -11.11
CA LEU A 139 -2.37 -3.71 -11.51
C LEU A 139 -1.86 -2.86 -10.34
N VAL A 140 -2.76 -2.26 -9.53
CA VAL A 140 -2.38 -1.57 -8.28
C VAL A 140 -1.63 -2.50 -7.34
N VAL A 141 -2.17 -3.70 -7.12
CA VAL A 141 -1.52 -4.69 -6.25
C VAL A 141 -0.12 -5.04 -6.74
N ILE A 142 0.05 -5.22 -8.06
CA ILE A 142 1.36 -5.49 -8.66
C ILE A 142 2.31 -4.32 -8.45
N LEU A 143 1.85 -3.07 -8.62
CA LEU A 143 2.64 -1.87 -8.33
C LEU A 143 3.09 -1.84 -6.86
N LEU A 144 2.19 -2.18 -5.93
CA LEU A 144 2.53 -2.28 -4.51
C LEU A 144 3.54 -3.39 -4.21
N PHE A 145 3.51 -4.52 -4.94
CA PHE A 145 4.56 -5.54 -4.84
C PHE A 145 5.90 -5.05 -5.36
N ILE A 146 5.92 -4.32 -6.47
CA ILE A 146 7.13 -3.70 -7.00
C ILE A 146 7.72 -2.75 -5.97
N ASN A 147 6.89 -1.87 -5.38
CA ASN A 147 7.30 -0.95 -4.33
C ASN A 147 7.87 -1.69 -3.11
N TYR A 148 7.19 -2.75 -2.65
CA TYR A 148 7.69 -3.59 -1.57
C TYR A 148 9.08 -4.17 -1.87
N ASP A 149 9.28 -4.76 -3.04
CA ASP A 149 10.54 -5.40 -3.41
C ASP A 149 11.68 -4.38 -3.57
N LEU A 150 11.37 -3.17 -4.04
CA LEU A 150 12.33 -2.06 -4.12
C LEU A 150 12.78 -1.62 -2.71
N ILE A 151 11.84 -1.46 -1.78
CA ILE A 151 12.13 -1.08 -0.39
C ILE A 151 12.87 -2.22 0.35
N GLU A 152 12.51 -3.49 0.09
CA GLU A 152 13.10 -4.67 0.75
C GLU A 152 14.57 -4.85 0.41
N SER A 153 14.94 -4.73 -0.85
CA SER A 153 16.28 -5.12 -1.27
C SER A 153 16.87 -4.31 -2.43
N GLY A 154 16.07 -3.56 -3.18
CA GLY A 154 16.48 -2.92 -4.43
C GLY A 154 17.01 -3.90 -5.49
N LYS A 155 16.94 -5.21 -5.23
CA LYS A 155 17.39 -6.25 -6.14
C LYS A 155 16.30 -6.58 -7.17
N ASP A 156 16.67 -7.36 -8.17
CA ASP A 156 15.88 -7.64 -9.38
C ASP A 156 14.54 -8.40 -9.18
N LYS A 157 14.10 -8.65 -7.94
CA LYS A 157 12.85 -9.35 -7.63
C LYS A 157 11.61 -8.66 -8.23
N TRP A 158 11.58 -7.33 -8.22
CA TRP A 158 10.51 -6.52 -8.79
C TRP A 158 10.29 -6.78 -10.29
N LYS A 159 11.29 -7.27 -11.03
CA LYS A 159 11.20 -7.56 -12.48
C LYS A 159 10.14 -8.60 -12.81
N VAL A 160 9.92 -9.58 -11.93
CA VAL A 160 8.88 -10.60 -12.13
C VAL A 160 7.49 -9.95 -12.10
N HIS A 161 7.28 -9.01 -11.19
CA HIS A 161 6.04 -8.25 -11.08
C HIS A 161 5.84 -7.31 -12.27
N MET A 162 6.90 -6.65 -12.74
CA MET A 162 6.85 -5.84 -13.97
C MET A 162 6.45 -6.64 -15.20
N GLU A 163 7.00 -7.85 -15.35
CA GLU A 163 6.63 -8.73 -16.47
C GLU A 163 5.16 -9.18 -16.36
N GLY A 164 4.68 -9.44 -15.13
CA GLY A 164 3.26 -9.71 -14.87
C GLY A 164 2.37 -8.52 -15.27
N ALA A 165 2.73 -7.30 -14.86
CA ALA A 165 2.01 -6.08 -15.23
C ALA A 165 1.96 -5.88 -16.74
N ARG A 166 3.09 -6.07 -17.44
CA ARG A 166 3.17 -5.96 -18.90
C ARG A 166 2.16 -6.87 -19.60
N LYS A 167 2.02 -8.11 -19.14
CA LYS A 167 1.04 -9.06 -19.70
C LYS A 167 -0.39 -8.57 -19.52
N LEU A 168 -0.72 -8.07 -18.35
CA LEU A 168 -2.05 -7.51 -18.06
C LEU A 168 -2.33 -6.24 -18.87
N ILE A 169 -1.36 -5.33 -18.99
CA ILE A 169 -1.49 -4.12 -19.81
C ILE A 169 -1.72 -4.48 -21.28
N ASN A 170 -1.02 -5.47 -21.81
CA ASN A 170 -1.25 -5.95 -23.18
C ASN A 170 -2.68 -6.48 -23.37
N MET A 171 -3.27 -7.09 -22.34
CA MET A 171 -4.68 -7.52 -22.39
C MET A 171 -5.63 -6.34 -22.49
N LEU A 172 -5.34 -5.19 -21.85
CA LEU A 172 -6.15 -3.96 -21.95
C LEU A 172 -6.24 -3.42 -23.38
N GLY A 173 -5.24 -3.68 -24.23
CA GLY A 173 -5.25 -3.33 -25.66
C GLY A 173 -6.18 -4.19 -26.52
N THR A 174 -6.79 -5.24 -25.97
CA THR A 174 -7.69 -6.12 -26.72
C THR A 174 -9.12 -5.56 -26.75
N PRO A 175 -9.93 -5.87 -27.79
CA PRO A 175 -11.30 -5.38 -27.91
C PRO A 175 -12.19 -5.71 -26.69
N SER A 176 -11.88 -6.80 -25.99
CA SER A 176 -12.62 -7.25 -24.81
C SER A 176 -12.50 -6.30 -23.61
N PHE A 177 -11.48 -5.44 -23.59
CA PHE A 177 -11.17 -4.51 -22.48
C PHE A 177 -11.33 -3.02 -22.85
N GLN A 178 -11.76 -2.71 -24.07
CA GLN A 178 -11.86 -1.33 -24.57
C GLN A 178 -13.20 -0.64 -24.27
N GLN A 179 -14.16 -1.32 -23.65
CA GLN A 179 -15.55 -0.82 -23.54
C GLN A 179 -15.75 0.21 -22.42
N ASN A 180 -14.83 0.33 -21.47
CA ASN A 180 -14.95 1.28 -20.36
C ASN A 180 -14.08 2.54 -20.56
N PRO A 181 -14.61 3.73 -20.21
CA PRO A 181 -13.80 4.95 -20.23
C PRO A 181 -12.60 4.77 -19.30
N THR A 182 -11.42 5.17 -19.77
CA THR A 182 -10.17 5.05 -19.01
C THR A 182 -10.30 5.82 -17.70
N SER A 183 -10.36 5.11 -16.58
CA SER A 183 -10.43 5.70 -15.24
C SER A 183 -9.15 6.50 -14.93
N GLN A 184 -9.24 7.45 -14.01
CA GLN A 184 -8.07 8.21 -13.55
C GLN A 184 -7.03 7.29 -12.95
N LEU A 185 -7.47 6.27 -12.20
CA LEU A 185 -6.61 5.21 -11.67
C LEU A 185 -5.83 4.50 -12.79
N ARG A 186 -6.52 4.06 -13.85
CA ARG A 186 -5.88 3.38 -15.00
C ARG A 186 -4.85 4.26 -15.69
N LYS A 187 -5.14 5.55 -15.84
CA LYS A 187 -4.19 6.52 -16.43
C LYS A 187 -2.93 6.65 -15.57
N CYS A 188 -3.09 6.76 -14.25
CA CYS A 188 -1.98 6.80 -13.31
C CYS A 188 -1.13 5.52 -13.40
N LEU A 189 -1.75 4.35 -13.32
CA LEU A 189 -1.07 3.06 -13.42
C LEU A 189 -0.30 2.88 -14.73
N LEU A 190 -0.92 3.23 -15.85
CA LEU A 190 -0.24 3.15 -17.15
C LEU A 190 0.96 4.10 -17.23
N SER A 191 0.87 5.28 -16.62
CA SER A 191 2.01 6.20 -16.52
C SER A 191 3.15 5.57 -15.73
N ASP A 192 2.88 4.92 -14.60
CA ASP A 192 3.89 4.32 -13.73
C ASP A 192 4.58 3.10 -14.36
N PHE A 193 3.85 2.33 -15.19
CA PHE A 193 4.40 1.13 -15.83
C PHE A 193 5.07 1.39 -17.19
N LEU A 194 4.85 2.55 -17.82
CA LEU A 194 5.37 2.87 -19.16
C LEU A 194 6.65 3.73 -19.12
N VAL A 195 7.10 4.13 -17.95
CA VAL A 195 8.38 4.82 -17.73
C VAL A 195 9.49 3.80 -17.53
#